data_f2e9f292e7172e15dd8977c014857f69
#
_entry.id   f2e9f292e7172e15dd8977c014857f69
#
_cell.length_a   1.000
_cell.length_b   1.000
_cell.length_c   1.000
_cell.angle_alpha   90.00
_cell.angle_beta   90.00
_cell.angle_gamma   90.00
#
_symmetry.space_group_name_H-M   'P 1'
#
loop_
_entity.id
_entity.type
_entity.pdbx_description
1 polymer ?
#
loop_
_entity_poly.entity_id
_entity_poly.type
_entity_poly.pdbx_seq_one_letter_code
_entity_poly.pdbx_strand_id
1 'polypeptide(L)'
;MTGNAYSKWTTKKAKPGETRAVFVDEFTCIGCKQCVWQAPATFRMNNDYGRARVFAQWLNDEEDIQCAIDSCPVDCIHWVKREELPYLEHVCVNFGKVSVGIMQSQPSRSNITDPFQAAASFRKMRQRKIDARAEELSEQRRRMTEEDERAKTFEAQRLAYRKSINAIR
;
A
#
# COMPACT_ATOMS: atom_id res chain seq x y z
N MET A 1 -17.79 -4.27 13.47
CA MET A 1 -16.34 -4.01 13.61
C MET A 1 -15.59 -4.69 12.49
N THR A 2 -15.60 -4.10 11.31
CA THR A 2 -14.86 -4.60 10.14
C THR A 2 -13.52 -3.88 10.07
N GLY A 3 -12.65 -4.18 11.02
CA GLY A 3 -11.30 -3.66 11.00
C GLY A 3 -10.56 -4.21 9.79
N ASN A 4 -9.84 -3.35 9.10
CA ASN A 4 -8.87 -3.61 8.05
C ASN A 4 -7.94 -4.81 8.41
N ALA A 5 -8.47 -6.02 8.33
CA ALA A 5 -7.75 -7.23 8.71
C ALA A 5 -6.67 -7.61 7.69
N TYR A 6 -6.73 -7.06 6.48
CA TYR A 6 -5.82 -7.39 5.39
C TYR A 6 -4.36 -7.06 5.69
N SER A 7 -4.05 -5.80 5.91
CA SER A 7 -2.65 -5.36 5.99
C SER A 7 -1.91 -5.85 7.23
N LYS A 8 -2.62 -6.18 8.32
CA LYS A 8 -1.99 -6.65 9.55
C LYS A 8 -1.53 -8.11 9.49
N TRP A 9 -2.18 -8.94 8.67
CA TRP A 9 -1.92 -10.37 8.64
C TRP A 9 -1.09 -10.80 7.45
N THR A 10 -1.32 -10.22 6.28
CA THR A 10 -0.66 -10.60 5.03
C THR A 10 0.76 -10.05 4.89
N THR A 11 0.99 -8.79 5.29
CA THR A 11 2.30 -8.15 5.12
C THR A 11 3.31 -8.46 6.22
N LYS A 12 2.86 -8.76 7.45
CA LYS A 12 3.75 -8.93 8.61
C LYS A 12 4.37 -10.31 8.77
N LYS A 13 3.86 -11.34 8.09
CA LYS A 13 4.27 -12.73 8.28
C LYS A 13 4.99 -13.36 7.08
N ALA A 14 5.45 -12.57 6.12
CA ALA A 14 6.31 -13.07 5.06
C ALA A 14 7.67 -13.53 5.63
N LYS A 15 8.24 -14.58 5.06
CA LYS A 15 9.60 -15.04 5.42
C LYS A 15 10.60 -13.88 5.25
N PRO A 16 11.57 -13.72 6.14
CA PRO A 16 12.63 -12.74 5.97
C PRO A 16 13.37 -12.95 4.65
N GLY A 17 13.55 -11.87 3.87
CA GLY A 17 14.22 -11.95 2.56
C GLY A 17 13.32 -12.32 1.39
N GLU A 18 12.04 -12.70 1.62
CA GLU A 18 11.11 -13.00 0.55
C GLU A 18 10.60 -11.72 -0.12
N THR A 19 10.79 -11.62 -1.42
CA THR A 19 10.41 -10.47 -2.25
C THR A 19 9.06 -10.66 -2.94
N ARG A 20 8.53 -11.91 -2.96
CA ARG A 20 7.24 -12.26 -3.54
C ARG A 20 6.17 -12.38 -2.46
N ALA A 21 4.94 -12.24 -2.84
CA ALA A 21 3.77 -12.47 -2.01
C ALA A 21 2.66 -13.08 -2.86
N VAL A 22 1.72 -13.75 -2.22
CA VAL A 22 0.53 -14.27 -2.90
C VAL A 22 -0.60 -13.25 -2.78
N PHE A 23 -1.32 -13.05 -3.86
CA PHE A 23 -2.48 -12.17 -3.94
C PHE A 23 -3.66 -12.89 -4.59
N VAL A 24 -4.86 -12.68 -4.06
CA VAL A 24 -6.11 -13.14 -4.66
C VAL A 24 -6.86 -11.95 -5.22
N ASP A 25 -7.12 -11.97 -6.53
CA ASP A 25 -8.03 -11.03 -7.17
C ASP A 25 -9.47 -11.36 -6.77
N GLU A 26 -10.00 -10.61 -5.81
CA GLU A 26 -11.37 -10.79 -5.33
C GLU A 26 -12.43 -10.37 -6.36
N PHE A 27 -12.08 -9.61 -7.40
CA PHE A 27 -13.04 -9.25 -8.45
C PHE A 27 -13.34 -10.44 -9.36
N THR A 28 -12.31 -11.23 -9.66
CA THR A 28 -12.41 -12.42 -10.52
C THR A 28 -12.76 -13.69 -9.74
N CYS A 29 -12.45 -13.77 -8.44
CA CYS A 29 -12.67 -14.95 -7.61
C CYS A 29 -14.16 -15.35 -7.54
N ILE A 30 -14.45 -16.60 -7.87
CA ILE A 30 -15.83 -17.18 -7.84
C ILE A 30 -16.15 -17.92 -6.54
N GLY A 31 -15.25 -17.97 -5.58
CA GLY A 31 -15.47 -18.62 -4.29
C GLY A 31 -15.52 -20.15 -4.32
N CYS A 32 -14.84 -20.79 -5.28
CA CYS A 32 -14.84 -22.25 -5.48
C CYS A 32 -14.18 -23.03 -4.34
N LYS A 33 -13.42 -22.38 -3.45
CA LYS A 33 -12.71 -22.94 -2.28
C LYS A 33 -11.53 -23.88 -2.61
N GLN A 34 -11.15 -24.11 -3.84
CA GLN A 34 -10.04 -24.99 -4.19
C GLN A 34 -8.74 -24.58 -3.52
N CYS A 35 -8.40 -23.31 -3.54
CA CYS A 35 -7.20 -22.77 -2.88
C CYS A 35 -7.19 -22.99 -1.36
N VAL A 36 -8.36 -22.93 -0.72
CA VAL A 36 -8.47 -23.21 0.73
C VAL A 36 -8.26 -24.69 1.05
N TRP A 37 -8.63 -25.57 0.15
CA TRP A 37 -8.36 -27.00 0.29
C TRP A 37 -6.87 -27.33 0.10
N GLN A 38 -6.20 -26.72 -0.86
CA GLN A 38 -4.81 -26.96 -1.17
C GLN A 38 -3.87 -26.33 -0.14
N ALA A 39 -4.12 -25.10 0.28
CA ALA A 39 -3.27 -24.37 1.21
C ALA A 39 -4.07 -23.67 2.32
N PRO A 40 -4.66 -24.46 3.27
CA PRO A 40 -5.60 -23.97 4.25
C PRO A 40 -5.02 -23.00 5.30
N ALA A 41 -3.71 -23.01 5.50
CA ALA A 41 -3.05 -22.05 6.39
C ALA A 41 -2.82 -20.70 5.72
N THR A 42 -2.71 -20.68 4.38
CA THR A 42 -2.48 -19.47 3.59
C THR A 42 -3.79 -18.81 3.16
N PHE A 43 -4.75 -19.60 2.65
CA PHE A 43 -6.00 -19.09 2.11
C PHE A 43 -7.18 -19.32 3.08
N ARG A 44 -8.07 -18.36 3.14
CA ARG A 44 -9.36 -18.46 3.85
C ARG A 44 -10.46 -17.82 3.07
N MET A 45 -11.69 -18.29 3.31
CA MET A 45 -12.87 -17.64 2.75
C MET A 45 -13.23 -16.40 3.57
N ASN A 46 -13.54 -15.33 2.87
CA ASN A 46 -14.23 -14.21 3.46
C ASN A 46 -15.73 -14.54 3.51
N ASN A 47 -16.26 -14.68 4.72
CA ASN A 47 -17.65 -15.07 4.94
C ASN A 47 -18.65 -14.00 4.47
N ASP A 48 -18.26 -12.72 4.49
CA ASP A 48 -19.13 -11.62 4.11
C ASP A 48 -19.42 -11.61 2.61
N TYR A 49 -18.42 -12.01 1.80
CA TYR A 49 -18.49 -11.90 0.33
C TYR A 49 -18.35 -13.25 -0.40
N GLY A 50 -18.05 -14.33 0.30
CA GLY A 50 -17.89 -15.67 -0.26
C GLY A 50 -16.69 -15.82 -1.19
N ARG A 51 -15.63 -15.00 -1.03
CA ARG A 51 -14.42 -15.00 -1.85
C ARG A 51 -13.22 -15.43 -1.06
N ALA A 52 -12.24 -16.04 -1.72
CA ALA A 52 -11.00 -16.41 -1.08
C ALA A 52 -10.13 -15.17 -0.83
N ARG A 53 -9.36 -15.26 0.24
CA ARG A 53 -8.35 -14.27 0.65
C ARG A 53 -7.10 -14.94 1.15
N VAL A 54 -5.98 -14.28 0.99
CA VAL A 54 -4.75 -14.66 1.68
C VAL A 54 -4.87 -14.23 3.14
N PHE A 55 -4.92 -15.21 4.04
CA PHE A 55 -4.96 -14.97 5.48
C PHE A 55 -3.57 -14.77 6.06
N ALA A 56 -2.61 -15.58 5.62
CA ALA A 56 -1.23 -15.49 6.07
C ALA A 56 -0.28 -15.88 4.94
N GLN A 57 0.68 -15.03 4.65
CA GLN A 57 1.74 -15.31 3.69
C GLN A 57 2.67 -16.39 4.26
N TRP A 58 3.05 -17.36 3.44
CA TRP A 58 4.11 -18.33 3.74
C TRP A 58 3.87 -19.26 4.95
N LEU A 59 2.63 -19.56 5.29
CA LEU A 59 2.31 -20.57 6.30
C LEU A 59 2.22 -21.98 5.74
N ASN A 60 1.85 -22.12 4.48
CA ASN A 60 2.03 -23.37 3.73
C ASN A 60 3.36 -23.32 2.97
N ASP A 61 3.80 -24.49 2.50
CA ASP A 61 4.97 -24.57 1.64
C ASP A 61 4.69 -23.97 0.27
N GLU A 62 5.73 -23.57 -0.44
CA GLU A 62 5.61 -22.93 -1.76
C GLU A 62 4.92 -23.85 -2.77
N GLU A 63 5.15 -25.15 -2.68
CA GLU A 63 4.52 -26.16 -3.52
C GLU A 63 3.01 -26.22 -3.33
N ASP A 64 2.53 -26.19 -2.08
CA ASP A 64 1.09 -26.16 -1.76
C ASP A 64 0.43 -24.89 -2.31
N ILE A 65 1.13 -23.76 -2.18
CA ILE A 65 0.65 -22.48 -2.69
C ILE A 65 0.61 -22.52 -4.22
N GLN A 66 1.62 -23.07 -4.88
CA GLN A 66 1.64 -23.22 -6.33
C GLN A 66 0.51 -24.14 -6.80
N CYS A 67 0.29 -25.28 -6.15
CA CYS A 67 -0.84 -26.15 -6.43
C CYS A 67 -2.20 -25.41 -6.29
N ALA A 68 -2.30 -24.53 -5.29
CA ALA A 68 -3.51 -23.70 -5.12
C ALA A 68 -3.71 -22.70 -6.26
N ILE A 69 -2.63 -22.12 -6.79
CA ILE A 69 -2.66 -21.23 -7.95
C ILE A 69 -3.11 -22.01 -9.20
N ASP A 70 -2.44 -23.14 -9.47
CA ASP A 70 -2.68 -23.97 -10.66
C ASP A 70 -4.08 -24.61 -10.66
N SER A 71 -4.65 -24.85 -9.48
CA SER A 71 -6.01 -25.39 -9.33
C SER A 71 -7.14 -24.35 -9.47
N CYS A 72 -6.80 -23.07 -9.61
CA CYS A 72 -7.79 -22.01 -9.68
C CYS A 72 -8.49 -21.99 -11.07
N PRO A 73 -9.81 -22.25 -11.17
CA PRO A 73 -10.48 -22.36 -12.47
C PRO A 73 -10.65 -21.02 -13.19
N VAL A 74 -10.37 -19.91 -12.52
CA VAL A 74 -10.52 -18.53 -13.05
C VAL A 74 -9.22 -17.74 -12.97
N ASP A 75 -8.11 -18.38 -12.66
CA ASP A 75 -6.78 -17.78 -12.59
C ASP A 75 -6.71 -16.48 -11.76
N CYS A 76 -7.42 -16.46 -10.62
CA CYS A 76 -7.50 -15.26 -9.79
C CYS A 76 -6.43 -15.17 -8.69
N ILE A 77 -5.49 -16.11 -8.64
CA ILE A 77 -4.43 -16.15 -7.62
C ILE A 77 -3.08 -15.93 -8.30
N HIS A 78 -2.33 -14.94 -7.80
CA HIS A 78 -1.12 -14.50 -8.47
C HIS A 78 0.04 -14.35 -7.51
N TRP A 79 1.25 -14.70 -7.96
CA TRP A 79 2.47 -14.24 -7.36
C TRP A 79 2.70 -12.77 -7.73
N VAL A 80 2.85 -11.92 -6.72
CA VAL A 80 3.08 -10.49 -6.89
C VAL A 80 4.33 -10.06 -6.13
N LYS A 81 4.89 -8.92 -6.49
CA LYS A 81 5.95 -8.31 -5.68
C LYS A 81 5.39 -7.87 -4.34
N ARG A 82 6.11 -8.16 -3.27
CA ARG A 82 5.70 -7.76 -1.92
C ARG A 82 5.42 -6.27 -1.77
N GLU A 83 6.14 -5.44 -2.54
CA GLU A 83 5.94 -3.99 -2.57
C GLU A 83 4.60 -3.56 -3.18
N GLU A 84 4.03 -4.38 -4.07
CA GLU A 84 2.76 -4.10 -4.75
C GLU A 84 1.56 -4.55 -3.92
N LEU A 85 1.75 -5.54 -3.03
CA LEU A 85 0.70 -6.14 -2.23
C LEU A 85 -0.15 -5.12 -1.46
N PRO A 86 0.41 -4.11 -0.75
CA PRO A 86 -0.41 -3.13 -0.02
C PRO A 86 -1.33 -2.30 -0.92
N TYR A 87 -0.94 -2.05 -2.17
CA TYR A 87 -1.75 -1.31 -3.13
C TYR A 87 -2.87 -2.16 -3.70
N LEU A 88 -2.59 -3.43 -3.99
CA LEU A 88 -3.57 -4.41 -4.44
C LEU A 88 -4.63 -4.66 -3.35
N GLU A 89 -4.20 -4.88 -2.12
CA GLU A 89 -5.09 -5.03 -0.97
C GLU A 89 -5.96 -3.79 -0.74
N HIS A 90 -5.38 -2.60 -0.89
CA HIS A 90 -6.13 -1.35 -0.78
C HIS A 90 -7.26 -1.27 -1.83
N VAL A 91 -6.99 -1.68 -3.06
CA VAL A 91 -8.00 -1.73 -4.12
C VAL A 91 -9.10 -2.72 -3.77
N CYS A 92 -8.76 -3.95 -3.35
CA CYS A 92 -9.73 -4.96 -2.96
C CYS A 92 -10.60 -4.52 -1.77
N VAL A 93 -9.98 -3.91 -0.74
CA VAL A 93 -10.72 -3.43 0.44
C VAL A 93 -11.73 -2.33 0.10
N ASN A 94 -11.38 -1.42 -0.78
CA ASN A 94 -12.23 -0.25 -1.07
C ASN A 94 -13.24 -0.51 -2.18
N PHE A 95 -12.94 -1.40 -3.13
CA PHE A 95 -13.73 -1.60 -4.34
C PHE A 95 -14.25 -3.03 -4.51
N GLY A 96 -13.63 -4.04 -3.85
CA GLY A 96 -13.96 -5.46 -3.98
C GLY A 96 -15.15 -5.97 -3.16
N LYS A 97 -15.96 -5.10 -2.58
CA LYS A 97 -17.03 -5.46 -1.62
C LYS A 97 -18.33 -5.90 -2.30
N VAL A 98 -18.28 -6.90 -3.17
CA VAL A 98 -19.45 -7.44 -3.84
C VAL A 98 -19.57 -8.94 -3.59
N SER A 99 -20.71 -9.39 -3.09
CA SER A 99 -21.01 -10.82 -2.86
C SER A 99 -21.02 -11.62 -4.16
N VAL A 100 -20.52 -12.86 -4.13
CA VAL A 100 -20.44 -13.76 -5.29
C VAL A 100 -21.82 -13.98 -5.97
N GLY A 101 -22.91 -14.00 -5.21
CA GLY A 101 -24.26 -14.24 -5.76
C GLY A 101 -24.90 -13.05 -6.47
N ILE A 102 -24.33 -11.85 -6.35
CA ILE A 102 -24.96 -10.60 -6.83
C ILE A 102 -24.30 -10.08 -8.11
N MET A 103 -23.15 -10.62 -8.49
CA MET A 103 -22.33 -10.09 -9.59
C MET A 103 -22.97 -10.19 -10.98
N GLN A 104 -23.93 -11.08 -11.18
CA GLN A 104 -24.58 -11.25 -12.50
C GLN A 104 -25.70 -10.25 -12.78
N SER A 105 -26.20 -9.53 -11.78
CA SER A 105 -27.39 -8.70 -11.92
C SER A 105 -27.22 -7.22 -11.57
N GLN A 106 -26.07 -6.81 -11.05
CA GLN A 106 -25.81 -5.38 -10.78
C GLN A 106 -24.56 -4.92 -11.51
N PRO A 107 -24.63 -3.79 -12.27
CA PRO A 107 -23.43 -3.15 -12.74
C PRO A 107 -22.56 -2.84 -11.54
N SER A 108 -21.35 -3.40 -11.55
CA SER A 108 -20.33 -3.19 -10.53
C SER A 108 -20.25 -1.70 -10.18
N ARG A 109 -20.47 -1.37 -8.91
CA ARG A 109 -20.30 0.00 -8.39
C ARG A 109 -18.86 0.50 -8.52
N SER A 110 -17.95 -0.41 -8.82
CA SER A 110 -16.56 -0.08 -9.14
C SER A 110 -16.36 -0.24 -10.64
N ASN A 111 -16.03 0.84 -11.33
CA ASN A 111 -15.54 0.80 -12.71
C ASN A 111 -14.12 0.15 -12.80
N ILE A 112 -13.74 -0.63 -11.80
CA ILE A 112 -12.45 -1.30 -11.75
C ILE A 112 -12.63 -2.70 -12.30
N THR A 113 -12.16 -2.89 -13.51
CA THR A 113 -12.12 -4.18 -14.21
C THR A 113 -10.83 -4.94 -13.92
N ASP A 114 -9.75 -4.23 -13.58
CA ASP A 114 -8.42 -4.79 -13.36
C ASP A 114 -7.81 -4.19 -12.08
N PRO A 115 -7.65 -5.01 -11.01
CA PRO A 115 -7.06 -4.54 -9.75
C PRO A 115 -5.60 -4.14 -9.89
N PHE A 116 -4.85 -4.73 -10.83
CA PHE A 116 -3.44 -4.41 -11.05
C PHE A 116 -3.27 -3.01 -11.62
N GLN A 117 -4.08 -2.66 -12.62
CA GLN A 117 -4.08 -1.34 -13.22
C GLN A 117 -4.51 -0.27 -12.21
N ALA A 118 -5.53 -0.56 -11.41
CA ALA A 118 -6.00 0.34 -10.37
C ALA A 118 -4.94 0.55 -9.26
N ALA A 119 -4.27 -0.52 -8.84
CA ALA A 119 -3.19 -0.46 -7.85
C ALA A 119 -1.97 0.34 -8.38
N ALA A 120 -1.59 0.14 -9.64
CA ALA A 120 -0.53 0.91 -10.28
C ALA A 120 -0.84 2.41 -10.35
N SER A 121 -2.07 2.75 -10.72
CA SER A 121 -2.56 4.13 -10.76
C SER A 121 -2.56 4.78 -9.36
N PHE A 122 -3.01 4.06 -8.37
CA PHE A 122 -3.02 4.51 -6.97
C PHE A 122 -1.59 4.69 -6.44
N ARG A 123 -0.68 3.75 -6.73
CA ARG A 123 0.75 3.87 -6.37
C ARG A 123 1.36 5.14 -6.97
N LYS A 124 1.12 5.38 -8.27
CA LYS A 124 1.62 6.57 -8.96
C LYS A 124 1.08 7.87 -8.35
N MET A 125 -0.20 7.90 -8.03
CA MET A 125 -0.82 9.07 -7.39
C MET A 125 -0.25 9.31 -5.98
N ARG A 126 -0.06 8.25 -5.20
CA ARG A 126 0.53 8.33 -3.86
C ARG A 126 1.97 8.81 -3.91
N GLN A 127 2.76 8.31 -4.85
CA GLN A 127 4.15 8.74 -5.03
C GLN A 127 4.24 10.23 -5.35
N ARG A 128 3.43 10.73 -6.28
CA ARG A 128 3.37 12.16 -6.59
C ARG A 128 3.06 13.04 -5.38
N LYS A 129 2.16 12.59 -4.49
CA LYS A 129 1.85 13.31 -3.24
C LYS A 129 3.02 13.32 -2.27
N ILE A 130 3.77 12.22 -2.18
CA ILE A 130 4.97 12.12 -1.34
C ILE A 130 6.05 13.07 -1.86
N ASP A 131 6.31 13.04 -3.17
CA ASP A 131 7.33 13.87 -3.82
C ASP A 131 7.00 15.37 -3.66
N ALA A 132 5.76 15.77 -3.91
CA ALA A 132 5.31 17.15 -3.71
C ALA A 132 5.49 17.63 -2.26
N ARG A 133 5.14 16.76 -1.28
CA ARG A 133 5.33 17.10 0.13
C ARG A 133 6.80 17.19 0.53
N ALA A 134 7.64 16.34 -0.04
CA ALA A 134 9.08 16.39 0.18
C ALA A 134 9.69 17.68 -0.38
N GLU A 135 9.22 18.11 -1.54
CA GLU A 135 9.64 19.38 -2.16
C GLU A 135 9.22 20.59 -1.33
N GLU A 136 7.97 20.67 -0.89
CA GLU A 136 7.47 21.72 0.01
C GLU A 136 8.31 21.81 1.31
N LEU A 137 8.62 20.63 1.90
CA LEU A 137 9.40 20.57 3.12
C LEU A 137 10.85 21.04 2.90
N SER A 138 11.44 20.69 1.76
CA SER A 138 12.78 21.12 1.38
C SER A 138 12.84 22.65 1.18
N GLU A 139 11.82 23.21 0.55
CA GLU A 139 11.73 24.66 0.34
C GLU A 139 11.53 25.43 1.68
N GLN A 140 10.69 24.90 2.57
CA GLN A 140 10.53 25.49 3.91
C GLN A 140 11.86 25.48 4.68
N ARG A 141 12.63 24.38 4.63
CA ARG A 141 13.95 24.32 5.27
C ARG A 141 14.92 25.35 4.70
N ARG A 142 14.94 25.52 3.37
CA ARG A 142 15.78 26.55 2.73
C ARG A 142 15.41 27.94 3.20
N ARG A 143 14.12 28.29 3.21
CA ARG A 143 13.64 29.61 3.70
C ARG A 143 14.06 29.86 5.16
N MET A 144 13.89 28.87 6.02
CA MET A 144 14.31 28.98 7.42
C MET A 144 15.83 29.21 7.57
N THR A 145 16.64 28.50 6.78
CA THR A 145 18.11 28.70 6.81
C THR A 145 18.51 30.08 6.31
N GLU A 146 17.87 30.58 5.24
CA GLU A 146 18.10 31.93 4.71
C GLU A 146 17.70 33.03 5.69
N GLU A 147 16.57 32.85 6.39
CA GLU A 147 16.12 33.79 7.44
C GLU A 147 17.09 33.80 8.63
N ASP A 148 17.58 32.65 9.05
CA ASP A 148 18.52 32.51 10.15
C ASP A 148 19.89 33.15 9.80
N GLU A 149 20.34 32.98 8.56
CA GLU A 149 21.57 33.65 8.08
C GLU A 149 21.41 35.17 7.99
N ARG A 150 20.25 35.66 7.51
CA ARG A 150 19.94 37.09 7.51
C ARG A 150 19.89 37.67 8.91
N ALA A 151 19.28 36.95 9.85
CA ALA A 151 19.24 37.38 11.26
C ALA A 151 20.64 37.49 11.85
N LYS A 152 21.50 36.50 11.61
CA LYS A 152 22.89 36.51 12.06
C LYS A 152 23.72 37.64 11.45
N THR A 153 23.55 37.92 10.16
CA THR A 153 24.26 39.02 9.49
C THR A 153 23.79 40.37 10.02
N PHE A 154 22.49 40.54 10.26
CA PHE A 154 21.93 41.76 10.85
C PHE A 154 22.44 42.01 12.27
N GLU A 155 22.50 40.97 13.07
CA GLU A 155 23.01 41.04 14.45
C GLU A 155 24.52 41.39 14.49
N ALA A 156 25.28 40.78 13.59
CA ALA A 156 26.73 41.11 13.46
C ALA A 156 26.94 42.58 13.03
N GLN A 157 26.15 43.09 12.08
CA GLN A 157 26.21 44.51 11.68
C GLN A 157 25.86 45.45 12.81
N ARG A 158 24.79 45.11 13.55
CA ARG A 158 24.35 45.89 14.73
C ARG A 158 25.43 45.96 15.82
N LEU A 159 26.11 44.83 16.04
CA LEU A 159 27.19 44.76 17.01
C LEU A 159 28.43 45.56 16.58
N ALA A 160 28.79 45.53 15.29
CA ALA A 160 29.87 46.30 14.71
C ALA A 160 29.60 47.82 14.82
N TYR A 161 28.38 48.25 14.51
CA TYR A 161 27.94 49.62 14.65
C TYR A 161 27.99 50.12 16.10
N ARG A 162 27.56 49.30 17.06
CA ARG A 162 27.63 49.61 18.49
C ARG A 162 29.08 49.75 18.99
N LYS A 163 30.01 48.94 18.48
CA LYS A 163 31.43 49.05 18.79
C LYS A 163 32.05 50.33 18.20
N SER A 164 31.65 50.74 17.00
CA SER A 164 32.15 51.98 16.39
C SER A 164 31.74 53.25 17.16
N ILE A 165 30.51 53.30 17.65
CA ILE A 165 30.03 54.42 18.48
C ILE A 165 30.82 54.49 19.80
N ASN A 166 31.08 53.33 20.43
CA ASN A 166 31.81 53.32 21.70
C ASN A 166 33.32 53.68 21.57
N ALA A 167 33.85 53.53 20.36
CA ALA A 167 35.28 53.90 20.06
C ALA A 167 35.47 55.38 19.79
N ILE A 168 34.40 56.14 19.58
CA ILE A 168 34.43 57.63 19.33
C ILE A 168 34.19 58.43 20.62
N ARG A 169 33.94 57.75 21.73
CA ARG A 169 33.78 58.33 23.07
C ARG A 169 35.04 58.18 23.90
#